data_79c340fe589723d900d669aecf94e6ae
#
_entry.id   79c340fe589723d900d669aecf94e6ae
#
_cell.length_a   1.000
_cell.length_b   1.000
_cell.length_c   1.000
_cell.angle_alpha   90.00
_cell.angle_beta   90.00
_cell.angle_gamma   90.00
#
_symmetry.space_group_name_H-M   'P 1'
#
loop_
_entity.id
_entity.type
_entity.pdbx_description
1 polymer ?
#
loop_
_entity_poly.entity_id
_entity_poly.type
_entity_poly.pdbx_seq_one_letter_code
_entity_poly.pdbx_strand_id
1 'polypeptide(L)'
;MNEQTRPTTVPDQLLTLGMQAGKIRAELEAAKLKLPKNTVDDLHYLEVTLAHISEKIEAFQHEHSNMLALANIGQVVNSSLELDEVLRIVMDNIVRLTKAERGFLMLRDDRGKMVTRMGRNWEMESINPSELTVSRSVVGRVIETGEPIVTTNAQEDQRFVGQESIVPFNLRSIFCVPLKVKNDL
;
A
#
# COMPACT_ATOMS: atom_id res chain seq x y z
N MET A 1 -0.11 0.62 33.73
CA MET A 1 0.18 0.52 32.28
C MET A 1 -1.09 -0.04 31.66
N ASN A 2 -1.93 0.85 31.11
CA ASN A 2 -3.19 0.44 30.45
C ASN A 2 -2.85 -0.03 29.03
N GLU A 3 -2.97 -1.32 28.77
CA GLU A 3 -3.12 -1.85 27.44
C GLU A 3 -4.43 -1.28 26.87
N GLN A 4 -4.32 -0.31 25.99
CA GLN A 4 -5.42 0.13 25.16
C GLN A 4 -5.75 -1.03 24.21
N THR A 5 -6.75 -1.83 24.59
CA THR A 5 -7.37 -2.82 23.72
C THR A 5 -7.84 -2.09 22.44
N ARG A 6 -7.17 -2.34 21.32
CA ARG A 6 -7.65 -1.91 20.00
C ARG A 6 -9.07 -2.47 19.83
N PRO A 7 -10.03 -1.68 19.33
CA PRO A 7 -11.36 -2.19 19.08
C PRO A 7 -11.25 -3.39 18.12
N THR A 8 -11.80 -4.52 18.54
CA THR A 8 -11.80 -5.77 17.77
C THR A 8 -12.60 -5.52 16.48
N THR A 9 -11.98 -5.65 15.33
CA THR A 9 -12.65 -5.46 14.03
C THR A 9 -13.59 -6.62 13.73
N VAL A 10 -14.52 -6.45 12.78
CA VAL A 10 -15.40 -7.55 12.33
C VAL A 10 -14.60 -8.74 11.82
N PRO A 11 -13.55 -8.58 11.00
CA PRO A 11 -12.65 -9.69 10.64
C PRO A 11 -12.05 -10.41 11.84
N ASP A 12 -11.55 -9.69 12.85
CA ASP A 12 -10.97 -10.29 14.06
C ASP A 12 -12.00 -11.13 14.82
N GLN A 13 -13.26 -10.66 14.89
CA GLN A 13 -14.35 -11.39 15.54
C GLN A 13 -14.68 -12.68 14.78
N LEU A 14 -14.75 -12.63 13.44
CA LEU A 14 -15.01 -13.80 12.61
C LEU A 14 -13.89 -14.83 12.72
N LEU A 15 -12.65 -14.37 12.72
CA LEU A 15 -11.50 -15.25 12.92
C LEU A 15 -11.53 -15.92 14.29
N THR A 16 -11.88 -15.17 15.35
CA THR A 16 -12.03 -15.69 16.71
C THR A 16 -13.12 -16.76 16.78
N LEU A 17 -14.28 -16.53 16.13
CA LEU A 17 -15.36 -17.51 16.06
C LEU A 17 -14.94 -18.77 15.29
N GLY A 18 -14.21 -18.64 14.20
CA GLY A 18 -13.63 -19.76 13.47
C GLY A 18 -12.69 -20.61 14.35
N MET A 19 -11.79 -19.95 15.08
CA MET A 19 -10.90 -20.63 16.02
C MET A 19 -11.66 -21.36 17.14
N GLN A 20 -12.75 -20.78 17.66
CA GLN A 20 -13.61 -21.42 18.64
C GLN A 20 -14.31 -22.66 18.06
N ALA A 21 -14.84 -22.58 16.85
CA ALA A 21 -15.44 -23.74 16.17
C ALA A 21 -14.42 -24.87 15.97
N GLY A 22 -13.18 -24.54 15.55
CA GLY A 22 -12.10 -25.51 15.44
C GLY A 22 -11.72 -26.17 16.77
N LYS A 23 -11.69 -25.39 17.86
CA LYS A 23 -11.44 -25.91 19.20
C LYS A 23 -12.55 -26.88 19.67
N ILE A 24 -13.81 -26.51 19.48
CA ILE A 24 -14.95 -27.37 19.81
C ILE A 24 -14.88 -28.68 19.00
N ARG A 25 -14.58 -28.60 17.71
CA ARG A 25 -14.40 -29.76 16.85
C ARG A 25 -13.32 -30.70 17.39
N ALA A 26 -12.14 -30.16 17.72
CA ALA A 26 -11.03 -30.96 18.26
C ALA A 26 -11.37 -31.61 19.59
N GLU A 27 -12.09 -30.93 20.50
CA GLU A 27 -12.54 -31.46 21.77
C GLU A 27 -13.57 -32.60 21.58
N LEU A 28 -14.50 -32.46 20.65
CA LEU A 28 -15.49 -33.49 20.32
C LEU A 28 -14.85 -34.74 19.71
N GLU A 29 -13.87 -34.58 18.82
CA GLU A 29 -13.09 -35.67 18.25
C GLU A 29 -12.31 -36.43 19.34
N ALA A 30 -11.66 -35.69 20.25
CA ALA A 30 -10.89 -36.27 21.35
C ALA A 30 -11.77 -37.03 22.38
N ALA A 31 -12.98 -36.54 22.60
CA ALA A 31 -13.94 -37.17 23.54
C ALA A 31 -14.54 -38.49 23.04
N LYS A 32 -14.31 -38.88 21.77
CA LYS A 32 -14.84 -40.09 21.12
C LYS A 32 -16.35 -40.29 21.33
N LEU A 33 -17.09 -39.18 21.36
CA LEU A 33 -18.55 -39.20 21.48
C LEU A 33 -19.19 -39.74 20.19
N LYS A 34 -20.29 -40.51 20.33
CA LYS A 34 -21.12 -40.88 19.17
C LYS A 34 -21.95 -39.69 18.72
N LEU A 35 -21.37 -38.87 17.86
CA LEU A 35 -22.04 -37.74 17.25
C LEU A 35 -22.74 -38.13 15.94
N PRO A 36 -23.78 -37.39 15.51
CA PRO A 36 -24.31 -37.52 14.15
C PRO A 36 -23.17 -37.36 13.13
N LYS A 37 -23.23 -38.12 12.01
CA LYS A 37 -22.13 -38.20 11.03
C LYS A 37 -21.67 -36.86 10.49
N ASN A 38 -22.54 -35.87 10.45
CA ASN A 38 -22.23 -34.56 9.82
C ASN A 38 -21.77 -33.50 10.83
N THR A 39 -21.83 -33.73 12.16
CA THR A 39 -21.53 -32.68 13.15
C THR A 39 -20.10 -32.18 13.07
N VAL A 40 -19.13 -33.05 12.84
CA VAL A 40 -17.71 -32.70 12.74
C VAL A 40 -17.46 -32.00 11.43
N ASP A 41 -18.06 -32.47 10.34
CA ASP A 41 -17.96 -31.87 9.01
C ASP A 41 -18.58 -30.45 8.98
N ASP A 42 -19.73 -30.26 9.63
CA ASP A 42 -20.41 -28.99 9.77
C ASP A 42 -19.57 -27.96 10.55
N LEU A 43 -18.90 -28.39 11.62
CA LEU A 43 -17.97 -27.53 12.38
C LEU A 43 -16.74 -27.16 11.57
N HIS A 44 -16.19 -28.11 10.82
CA HIS A 44 -15.08 -27.81 9.92
C HIS A 44 -15.49 -26.84 8.81
N TYR A 45 -16.67 -27.02 8.24
CA TYR A 45 -17.23 -26.10 7.25
C TYR A 45 -17.41 -24.70 7.82
N LEU A 46 -17.91 -24.56 9.05
CA LEU A 46 -18.03 -23.25 9.72
C LEU A 46 -16.66 -22.60 9.94
N GLU A 47 -15.67 -23.33 10.41
CA GLU A 47 -14.31 -22.86 10.63
C GLU A 47 -13.74 -22.25 9.33
N VAL A 48 -13.77 -23.02 8.24
CA VAL A 48 -13.25 -22.60 6.92
C VAL A 48 -14.03 -21.42 6.34
N THR A 49 -15.36 -21.45 6.49
CA THR A 49 -16.23 -20.40 5.95
C THR A 49 -16.01 -19.07 6.69
N LEU A 50 -15.89 -19.09 8.01
CA LEU A 50 -15.63 -17.90 8.81
C LEU A 50 -14.27 -17.28 8.50
N ALA A 51 -13.23 -18.11 8.33
CA ALA A 51 -11.91 -17.64 7.91
C ALA A 51 -11.96 -16.99 6.52
N HIS A 52 -12.65 -17.61 5.57
CA HIS A 52 -12.79 -17.07 4.23
C HIS A 52 -13.60 -15.75 4.17
N ILE A 53 -14.66 -15.64 4.97
CA ILE A 53 -15.43 -14.39 5.08
C ILE A 53 -14.58 -13.29 5.71
N SER A 54 -13.78 -13.59 6.74
CA SER A 54 -12.87 -12.65 7.37
C SER A 54 -11.90 -12.06 6.33
N GLU A 55 -11.24 -12.93 5.56
CA GLU A 55 -10.31 -12.51 4.49
C GLU A 55 -11.00 -11.62 3.43
N LYS A 56 -12.20 -12.00 3.00
CA LYS A 56 -12.98 -11.21 2.03
C LYS A 56 -13.35 -9.83 2.56
N ILE A 57 -13.74 -9.74 3.84
CA ILE A 57 -14.08 -8.45 4.45
C ILE A 57 -12.85 -7.56 4.55
N GLU A 58 -11.70 -8.10 4.93
CA GLU A 58 -10.44 -7.34 4.95
C GLU A 58 -10.07 -6.79 3.57
N ALA A 59 -10.13 -7.64 2.54
CA ALA A 59 -9.87 -7.24 1.16
C ALA A 59 -10.84 -6.13 0.70
N PHE A 60 -12.13 -6.30 0.98
CA PHE A 60 -13.16 -5.30 0.65
C PHE A 60 -12.95 -3.97 1.39
N GLN A 61 -12.62 -4.01 2.67
CA GLN A 61 -12.32 -2.79 3.45
C GLN A 61 -11.12 -2.04 2.87
N HIS A 62 -10.11 -2.77 2.43
CA HIS A 62 -8.93 -2.18 1.82
C HIS A 62 -9.26 -1.52 0.47
N GLU A 63 -10.00 -2.21 -0.38
CA GLU A 63 -10.46 -1.69 -1.67
C GLU A 63 -11.38 -0.46 -1.48
N HIS A 64 -12.31 -0.52 -0.54
CA HIS A 64 -13.20 0.60 -0.22
C HIS A 64 -12.42 1.82 0.29
N SER A 65 -11.43 1.62 1.15
CA SER A 65 -10.54 2.69 1.63
C SER A 65 -9.78 3.35 0.48
N ASN A 66 -9.29 2.55 -0.47
CA ASN A 66 -8.61 3.06 -1.66
C ASN A 66 -9.55 3.87 -2.57
N MET A 67 -10.77 3.41 -2.76
CA MET A 67 -11.80 4.14 -3.53
C MET A 67 -12.16 5.49 -2.88
N LEU A 68 -12.32 5.52 -1.55
CA LEU A 68 -12.58 6.77 -0.82
C LEU A 68 -11.41 7.76 -0.94
N ALA A 69 -10.17 7.27 -0.87
CA ALA A 69 -9.00 8.12 -1.06
C ALA A 69 -8.96 8.73 -2.46
N LEU A 70 -9.25 7.94 -3.50
CA LEU A 70 -9.35 8.44 -4.88
C LEU A 70 -10.48 9.45 -5.08
N ALA A 71 -11.64 9.21 -4.47
CA ALA A 71 -12.78 10.14 -4.53
C ALA A 71 -12.45 11.47 -3.85
N ASN A 72 -11.78 11.45 -2.69
CA ASN A 72 -11.32 12.64 -2.00
C ASN A 72 -10.32 13.44 -2.83
N ILE A 73 -9.37 12.78 -3.50
CA ILE A 73 -8.43 13.42 -4.42
C ILE A 73 -9.19 14.15 -5.53
N GLY A 74 -10.18 13.48 -6.15
CA GLY A 74 -11.00 14.10 -7.22
C GLY A 74 -11.77 15.32 -6.73
N GLN A 75 -12.29 15.31 -5.52
CA GLN A 75 -13.03 16.44 -4.94
C GLN A 75 -12.10 17.62 -4.63
N VAL A 76 -10.91 17.35 -4.08
CA VAL A 76 -9.92 18.39 -3.73
C VAL A 76 -9.33 19.03 -4.98
N VAL A 77 -9.00 18.24 -6.01
CA VAL A 77 -8.51 18.76 -7.30
C VAL A 77 -9.50 19.73 -7.93
N ASN A 78 -10.80 19.50 -7.75
CA ASN A 78 -11.85 20.37 -8.29
C ASN A 78 -12.17 21.58 -7.40
N SER A 79 -11.79 21.58 -6.13
CA SER A 79 -12.17 22.62 -5.15
C SER A 79 -11.02 23.54 -4.74
N SER A 80 -9.77 23.14 -4.92
CA SER A 80 -8.60 23.94 -4.51
C SER A 80 -8.16 24.90 -5.62
N LEU A 81 -7.97 26.17 -5.24
CA LEU A 81 -7.44 27.22 -6.12
C LEU A 81 -5.90 27.22 -6.18
N GLU A 82 -5.22 26.54 -5.27
CA GLU A 82 -3.76 26.51 -5.18
C GLU A 82 -3.21 25.15 -5.58
N LEU A 83 -2.47 25.12 -6.69
CA LEU A 83 -1.86 23.89 -7.23
C LEU A 83 -1.01 23.14 -6.18
N ASP A 84 -0.24 23.87 -5.38
CA ASP A 84 0.64 23.26 -4.37
C ASP A 84 -0.13 22.54 -3.27
N GLU A 85 -1.29 23.02 -2.87
CA GLU A 85 -2.17 22.35 -1.92
C GLU A 85 -2.74 21.04 -2.51
N VAL A 86 -3.18 21.09 -3.76
CA VAL A 86 -3.65 19.88 -4.47
C VAL A 86 -2.54 18.84 -4.55
N LEU A 87 -1.35 19.23 -4.97
CA LEU A 87 -0.20 18.33 -5.08
C LEU A 87 0.17 17.73 -3.72
N ARG A 88 0.11 18.52 -2.64
CA ARG A 88 0.37 18.06 -1.28
C ARG A 88 -0.61 16.95 -0.88
N ILE A 89 -1.90 17.17 -1.06
CA ILE A 89 -2.94 16.20 -0.71
C ILE A 89 -2.81 14.93 -1.54
N VAL A 90 -2.54 15.05 -2.83
CA VAL A 90 -2.30 13.91 -3.73
C VAL A 90 -1.10 13.10 -3.24
N MET A 91 0.03 13.75 -2.95
CA MET A 91 1.24 13.08 -2.51
C MET A 91 1.07 12.39 -1.16
N ASP A 92 0.37 13.03 -0.20
CA ASP A 92 0.07 12.42 1.11
C ASP A 92 -0.77 11.14 0.94
N ASN A 93 -1.76 11.14 0.03
CA ASN A 93 -2.55 9.95 -0.26
C ASN A 93 -1.72 8.86 -0.95
N ILE A 94 -0.84 9.21 -1.91
CA ILE A 94 0.03 8.23 -2.57
C ILE A 94 0.95 7.57 -1.54
N VAL A 95 1.63 8.33 -0.68
CA VAL A 95 2.52 7.80 0.35
C VAL A 95 1.77 6.86 1.30
N ARG A 96 0.56 7.26 1.71
CA ARG A 96 -0.30 6.44 2.59
C ARG A 96 -0.75 5.14 1.92
N LEU A 97 -1.26 5.20 0.69
CA LEU A 97 -1.78 4.05 -0.05
C LEU A 97 -0.68 3.03 -0.38
N THR A 98 0.50 3.52 -0.76
CA THR A 98 1.64 2.66 -1.10
C THR A 98 2.42 2.19 0.13
N LYS A 99 2.14 2.76 1.32
CA LYS A 99 2.92 2.57 2.55
C LYS A 99 4.41 2.86 2.34
N ALA A 100 4.71 3.82 1.46
CA ALA A 100 6.07 4.20 1.15
C ALA A 100 6.65 5.05 2.28
N GLU A 101 7.95 4.91 2.55
CA GLU A 101 8.66 5.78 3.50
C GLU A 101 8.70 7.23 3.03
N ARG A 102 8.74 7.44 1.72
CA ARG A 102 8.77 8.75 1.08
C ARG A 102 8.31 8.69 -0.37
N GLY A 103 7.77 9.80 -0.85
CA GLY A 103 7.34 9.97 -2.23
C GLY A 103 7.81 11.33 -2.78
N PHE A 104 8.08 11.40 -4.07
CA PHE A 104 8.53 12.60 -4.77
C PHE A 104 7.71 12.83 -6.02
N LEU A 105 7.35 14.08 -6.25
CA LEU A 105 6.81 14.55 -7.51
C LEU A 105 7.87 15.36 -8.23
N MET A 106 8.17 14.98 -9.46
CA MET A 106 9.08 15.69 -10.31
C MET A 106 8.33 16.24 -11.53
N LEU A 107 8.59 17.47 -11.87
CA LEU A 107 8.02 18.14 -13.05
C LEU A 107 9.13 18.74 -13.91
N ARG A 108 8.85 18.98 -15.18
CA ARG A 108 9.75 19.72 -16.06
C ARG A 108 9.68 21.21 -15.72
N ASP A 109 10.83 21.85 -15.58
CA ASP A 109 10.91 23.30 -15.51
C ASP A 109 10.78 23.94 -16.91
N ASP A 110 10.80 25.28 -16.96
CA ASP A 110 10.70 26.05 -18.22
C ASP A 110 11.85 25.77 -19.21
N ARG A 111 12.93 25.13 -18.72
CA ARG A 111 14.09 24.73 -19.52
C ARG A 111 14.02 23.24 -19.92
N GLY A 112 12.93 22.56 -19.60
CA GLY A 112 12.74 21.15 -19.88
C GLY A 112 13.49 20.19 -18.95
N LYS A 113 14.13 20.70 -17.87
CA LYS A 113 14.85 19.89 -16.90
C LYS A 113 13.90 19.36 -15.83
N MET A 114 14.04 18.08 -15.46
CA MET A 114 13.29 17.51 -14.34
C MET A 114 13.77 18.08 -13.01
N VAL A 115 12.86 18.68 -12.29
CA VAL A 115 13.09 19.23 -10.94
C VAL A 115 12.11 18.63 -9.96
N THR A 116 12.54 18.41 -8.73
CA THR A 116 11.63 17.95 -7.68
C THR A 116 10.74 19.11 -7.26
N ARG A 117 9.45 18.97 -7.50
CA ARG A 117 8.43 19.96 -7.14
C ARG A 117 7.98 19.77 -5.70
N MET A 118 7.87 18.51 -5.26
CA MET A 118 7.36 18.17 -3.93
C MET A 118 7.96 16.85 -3.45
N GLY A 119 8.26 16.76 -2.15
CA GLY A 119 8.63 15.54 -1.46
C GLY A 119 7.83 15.40 -0.17
N ARG A 120 7.35 14.19 0.12
CA ARG A 120 6.59 13.86 1.34
C ARG A 120 7.15 12.59 1.96
N ASN A 121 7.22 12.54 3.31
CA ASN A 121 7.56 11.34 4.07
C ASN A 121 6.29 10.64 4.58
N TRP A 122 6.47 9.50 5.23
CA TRP A 122 5.38 8.69 5.80
C TRP A 122 4.63 9.42 6.95
N GLU A 123 5.25 10.41 7.59
CA GLU A 123 4.64 11.28 8.62
C GLU A 123 3.85 12.45 8.01
N MET A 124 3.74 12.50 6.68
CA MET A 124 3.08 13.58 5.92
C MET A 124 3.78 14.93 6.10
N GLU A 125 5.09 14.92 6.28
CA GLU A 125 5.91 16.12 6.35
C GLU A 125 6.56 16.41 5.00
N SER A 126 6.81 17.68 4.73
CA SER A 126 7.53 18.10 3.53
C SER A 126 9.02 17.82 3.68
N ILE A 127 9.58 17.13 2.69
CA ILE A 127 11.02 16.89 2.62
C ILE A 127 11.67 18.01 1.81
N ASN A 128 12.74 18.60 2.36
CA ASN A 128 13.46 19.65 1.66
C ASN A 128 14.10 19.09 0.36
N PRO A 129 13.91 19.75 -0.81
CA PRO A 129 14.51 19.31 -2.06
C PRO A 129 16.03 19.08 -2.02
N SER A 130 16.76 19.79 -1.15
CA SER A 130 18.21 19.61 -0.97
C SER A 130 18.59 18.30 -0.25
N GLU A 131 17.68 17.73 0.53
CA GLU A 131 17.86 16.47 1.25
C GLU A 131 17.39 15.26 0.43
N LEU A 132 16.87 15.54 -0.76
CA LEU A 132 16.24 14.56 -1.61
C LEU A 132 17.26 13.82 -2.46
N THR A 133 17.49 12.58 -2.09
CA THR A 133 18.23 11.66 -2.93
C THR A 133 17.27 10.84 -3.77
N VAL A 134 17.01 11.31 -4.96
CA VAL A 134 16.25 10.57 -5.97
C VAL A 134 17.22 9.81 -6.86
N SER A 135 16.93 8.55 -7.12
CA SER A 135 17.72 7.76 -8.06
C SER A 135 17.59 8.35 -9.47
N ARG A 136 18.62 9.08 -9.91
CA ARG A 136 18.64 9.70 -11.24
C ARG A 136 18.53 8.66 -12.36
N SER A 137 19.07 7.46 -12.15
CA SER A 137 19.00 6.38 -13.13
C SER A 137 17.59 5.82 -13.28
N VAL A 138 16.83 5.69 -12.19
CA VAL A 138 15.43 5.24 -12.25
C VAL A 138 14.57 6.28 -12.95
N VAL A 139 14.68 7.53 -12.54
CA VAL A 139 13.93 8.64 -13.17
C VAL A 139 14.29 8.80 -14.63
N GLY A 140 15.58 8.79 -14.98
CA GLY A 140 16.04 8.88 -16.36
C GLY A 140 15.44 7.79 -17.24
N ARG A 141 15.44 6.54 -16.76
CA ARG A 141 14.88 5.41 -17.49
C ARG A 141 13.36 5.54 -17.71
N VAL A 142 12.61 5.98 -16.69
CA VAL A 142 11.17 6.23 -16.84
C VAL A 142 10.90 7.33 -17.86
N ILE A 143 11.72 8.39 -17.89
CA ILE A 143 11.59 9.47 -18.89
C ILE A 143 11.89 8.97 -20.30
N GLU A 144 12.93 8.16 -20.47
CA GLU A 144 13.33 7.62 -21.78
C GLU A 144 12.32 6.64 -22.36
N THR A 145 11.82 5.72 -21.51
CA THR A 145 10.95 4.65 -21.97
C THR A 145 9.46 5.02 -21.93
N GLY A 146 9.09 6.01 -21.09
CA GLY A 146 7.70 6.31 -20.79
C GLY A 146 6.96 5.17 -20.09
N GLU A 147 7.69 4.19 -19.55
CA GLU A 147 7.14 3.01 -18.88
C GLU A 147 7.37 3.07 -17.35
N PRO A 148 6.42 2.59 -16.53
CA PRO A 148 6.60 2.56 -15.08
C PRO A 148 7.69 1.57 -14.67
N ILE A 149 8.37 1.88 -13.57
CA ILE A 149 9.33 0.98 -12.93
C ILE A 149 8.81 0.61 -11.55
N VAL A 150 8.70 -0.70 -11.32
CA VAL A 150 8.40 -1.30 -10.02
C VAL A 150 9.49 -2.30 -9.71
N THR A 151 10.10 -2.20 -8.54
CA THR A 151 11.04 -3.19 -8.01
C THR A 151 10.90 -3.31 -6.52
N THR A 152 10.95 -4.53 -6.00
CA THR A 152 10.90 -4.84 -4.56
C THR A 152 12.30 -4.95 -3.95
N ASN A 153 13.32 -5.10 -4.79
CA ASN A 153 14.73 -5.11 -4.39
C ASN A 153 15.60 -4.45 -5.47
N ALA A 154 15.75 -3.14 -5.37
CA ALA A 154 16.50 -2.36 -6.34
C ALA A 154 18.01 -2.67 -6.37
N GLN A 155 18.56 -3.23 -5.28
CA GLN A 155 19.97 -3.59 -5.19
C GLN A 155 20.29 -4.84 -6.00
N GLU A 156 19.36 -5.76 -6.13
CA GLU A 156 19.49 -7.00 -6.88
C GLU A 156 18.88 -6.93 -8.29
N ASP A 157 18.17 -5.85 -8.59
CA ASP A 157 17.51 -5.68 -9.88
C ASP A 157 18.55 -5.44 -10.98
N GLN A 158 18.63 -6.38 -11.92
CA GLN A 158 19.59 -6.35 -13.03
C GLN A 158 19.52 -5.05 -13.86
N ARG A 159 18.38 -4.37 -13.86
CA ARG A 159 18.20 -3.08 -14.54
C ARG A 159 19.03 -1.96 -13.92
N PHE A 160 19.50 -2.14 -12.68
CA PHE A 160 20.17 -1.13 -11.87
C PHE A 160 21.52 -1.59 -11.31
N VAL A 161 22.00 -2.77 -11.67
CA VAL A 161 23.31 -3.29 -11.23
C VAL A 161 24.42 -2.33 -11.68
N GLY A 162 25.27 -1.92 -10.72
CA GLY A 162 26.40 -1.01 -10.98
C GLY A 162 26.05 0.48 -11.03
N GLN A 163 24.81 0.87 -10.72
CA GLN A 163 24.41 2.27 -10.67
C GLN A 163 24.77 2.88 -9.30
N GLU A 164 25.63 3.90 -9.30
CA GLU A 164 26.15 4.58 -8.10
C GLU A 164 25.05 5.21 -7.21
N SER A 165 23.81 5.40 -7.73
CA SER A 165 22.74 6.06 -7.01
C SER A 165 21.87 5.13 -6.15
N ILE A 166 21.98 3.80 -6.29
CA ILE A 166 21.11 2.85 -5.55
C ILE A 166 21.80 2.33 -4.29
N VAL A 167 23.08 2.03 -4.38
CA VAL A 167 23.86 1.44 -3.29
C VAL A 167 24.03 2.39 -2.09
N PRO A 168 24.44 3.67 -2.26
CA PRO A 168 24.67 4.59 -1.14
C PRO A 168 23.40 4.93 -0.35
N PHE A 169 22.21 4.83 -0.97
CA PHE A 169 20.95 5.24 -0.37
C PHE A 169 20.12 4.10 0.19
N ASN A 170 20.65 2.87 0.15
CA ASN A 170 20.00 1.66 0.66
C ASN A 170 18.56 1.50 0.17
N LEU A 171 18.28 1.93 -1.08
CA LEU A 171 16.97 1.83 -1.68
C LEU A 171 16.63 0.36 -1.90
N ARG A 172 15.54 -0.10 -1.29
CA ARG A 172 15.05 -1.48 -1.46
C ARG A 172 13.94 -1.53 -2.50
N SER A 173 12.78 -0.99 -2.15
CA SER A 173 11.62 -0.99 -3.05
C SER A 173 11.48 0.37 -3.71
N ILE A 174 11.26 0.38 -5.01
CA ILE A 174 11.06 1.60 -5.80
C ILE A 174 9.82 1.43 -6.67
N PHE A 175 8.97 2.44 -6.65
CA PHE A 175 7.85 2.60 -7.54
C PHE A 175 7.97 3.98 -8.21
N CYS A 176 8.14 4.01 -9.51
CA CYS A 176 8.28 5.23 -10.28
C CYS A 176 7.38 5.16 -11.51
N VAL A 177 6.51 6.15 -11.69
CA VAL A 177 5.56 6.20 -12.80
C VAL A 177 5.66 7.51 -13.55
N PRO A 178 5.51 7.50 -14.88
CA PRO A 178 5.45 8.71 -15.67
C PRO A 178 4.06 9.36 -15.53
N LEU A 179 4.02 10.69 -15.39
CA LEU A 179 2.80 11.48 -15.52
C LEU A 179 2.74 12.00 -16.95
N LYS A 180 1.73 11.57 -17.69
CA LYS A 180 1.55 11.93 -19.11
C LYS A 180 0.31 12.81 -19.30
N VAL A 181 0.43 13.86 -20.08
CA VAL A 181 -0.71 14.65 -20.54
C VAL A 181 -0.91 14.37 -22.03
N LYS A 182 -2.02 13.73 -22.39
CA LYS A 182 -2.37 13.39 -23.80
C LYS A 182 -1.24 12.65 -24.57
N ASN A 183 -0.55 11.73 -23.93
CA ASN A 183 0.62 10.98 -24.45
C ASN A 183 1.98 11.72 -24.42
N ASP A 184 2.05 12.96 -23.97
CA ASP A 184 3.31 13.66 -23.72
C ASP A 184 3.73 13.53 -22.25
N LEU A 185 5.03 13.33 -22.02
CA LEU A 185 5.64 13.11 -20.69
C LEU A 185 6.10 14.44 -20.10
#